data_ef94884bf1562ae083ff9c1a054425d5
#
_entry.id   ef94884bf1562ae083ff9c1a054425d5
#
_cell.length_a   1.000
_cell.length_b   1.000
_cell.length_c   1.000
_cell.angle_alpha   90.00
_cell.angle_beta   90.00
_cell.angle_gamma   90.00
#
_symmetry.space_group_name_H-M   'P 1'
#
loop_
_entity.id
_entity.type
_entity.pdbx_description
1 polymer ?
#
loop_
_entity_poly.entity_id
_entity_poly.type
_entity_poly.pdbx_seq_one_letter_code
_entity_poly.pdbx_strand_id
1 'polypeptide(L)'
;QTRSLTGDYRQSPQVRCYWDEASCSQLVLLYNELAVKQHGDAHHLFRLMGKPRESCAKHPCIRMASIDIGGGTTDLSITTFELASGEGDTARIKPHTEFRDGFNIAGDEVLREVVANHVIPAIGQALTREGLAEPRSLLGQLFGRDSIGMSQEDRNTRVRLVRQIA
;
A
#
# COMPACT_ATOMS: atom_id res chain seq x y z
N GLN A 1 -52.08 24.70 -14.17
CA GLN A 1 -51.54 23.95 -13.02
C GLN A 1 -50.19 23.35 -13.41
N THR A 2 -49.11 24.05 -13.15
CA THR A 2 -47.75 23.59 -13.34
C THR A 2 -47.33 22.84 -12.07
N ARG A 3 -47.24 21.51 -12.16
CA ARG A 3 -46.64 20.67 -11.10
C ARG A 3 -45.14 20.96 -11.03
N SER A 4 -44.71 21.56 -9.95
CA SER A 4 -43.31 21.68 -9.55
C SER A 4 -42.74 20.28 -9.30
N LEU A 5 -41.82 19.84 -10.15
CA LEU A 5 -40.99 18.65 -9.96
C LEU A 5 -39.72 19.03 -9.20
N THR A 6 -39.87 19.54 -7.99
CA THR A 6 -38.73 19.65 -7.05
C THR A 6 -38.71 18.44 -6.15
N GLY A 7 -38.32 17.30 -6.74
CA GLY A 7 -37.89 16.14 -5.97
C GLY A 7 -36.49 16.40 -5.46
N ASP A 8 -36.36 16.51 -4.16
CA ASP A 8 -35.10 16.68 -3.44
C ASP A 8 -34.29 15.37 -3.48
N TYR A 9 -33.56 15.15 -4.59
CA TYR A 9 -32.70 13.98 -4.83
C TYR A 9 -31.23 14.28 -4.53
N ARG A 10 -30.95 14.94 -3.43
CA ARG A 10 -29.58 15.12 -2.95
C ARG A 10 -29.34 14.45 -1.61
N GLN A 11 -29.65 13.17 -1.52
CA GLN A 11 -28.93 12.38 -0.55
C GLN A 11 -27.52 12.15 -1.12
N SER A 12 -26.55 12.88 -0.57
CA SER A 12 -25.15 12.62 -0.89
C SER A 12 -24.85 11.15 -0.65
N PRO A 13 -24.15 10.45 -1.57
CA PRO A 13 -23.82 9.05 -1.38
C PRO A 13 -23.06 8.89 -0.07
N GLN A 14 -23.55 8.01 0.80
CA GLN A 14 -22.85 7.69 2.05
C GLN A 14 -21.65 6.80 1.72
N VAL A 15 -20.45 7.34 1.85
CA VAL A 15 -19.22 6.56 1.79
C VAL A 15 -18.99 5.93 3.17
N ARG A 16 -18.95 4.60 3.21
CA ARG A 16 -18.66 3.84 4.43
C ARG A 16 -17.37 3.07 4.23
N CYS A 17 -16.35 3.38 5.02
CA CYS A 17 -15.06 2.70 5.01
C CYS A 17 -15.06 1.65 6.13
N TYR A 18 -15.46 0.42 5.81
CA TYR A 18 -15.45 -0.69 6.77
C TYR A 18 -14.20 -1.57 6.67
N TRP A 19 -13.48 -1.47 5.58
CA TRP A 19 -12.36 -2.34 5.24
C TRP A 19 -11.12 -1.50 4.96
N ASP A 20 -10.02 -1.93 5.49
CA ASP A 20 -8.71 -1.40 5.19
C ASP A 20 -8.07 -2.16 4.02
N GLU A 21 -7.02 -1.59 3.46
CA GLU A 21 -6.33 -2.11 2.28
C GLU A 21 -5.74 -3.50 2.50
N ALA A 22 -5.09 -3.73 3.65
CA ALA A 22 -4.49 -5.02 3.99
C ALA A 22 -5.55 -6.12 4.12
N SER A 23 -6.69 -5.82 4.75
CA SER A 23 -7.82 -6.75 4.84
C SER A 23 -8.45 -7.04 3.48
N CYS A 24 -8.57 -6.03 2.61
CA CYS A 24 -9.07 -6.22 1.25
C CYS A 24 -8.16 -7.12 0.42
N SER A 25 -6.85 -6.93 0.51
CA SER A 25 -5.85 -7.75 -0.19
C SER A 25 -5.92 -9.22 0.25
N GLN A 26 -6.07 -9.48 1.55
CA GLN A 26 -6.26 -10.83 2.09
C GLN A 26 -7.56 -11.48 1.62
N LEU A 27 -8.65 -10.70 1.53
CA LEU A 27 -9.93 -11.19 1.02
C LEU A 27 -9.87 -11.57 -0.45
N VAL A 28 -9.21 -10.77 -1.28
CA VAL A 28 -9.02 -11.08 -2.71
C VAL A 28 -8.25 -12.37 -2.87
N LEU A 29 -7.16 -12.56 -2.09
CA LEU A 29 -6.39 -13.80 -2.12
C LEU A 29 -7.24 -15.00 -1.69
N LEU A 30 -7.95 -14.88 -0.57
CA LEU A 30 -8.82 -15.94 -0.05
C LEU A 30 -9.94 -16.30 -1.05
N TYR A 31 -10.54 -15.28 -1.68
CA TYR A 31 -11.55 -15.47 -2.69
C TYR A 31 -11.01 -16.23 -3.91
N ASN A 32 -9.84 -15.89 -4.41
CA ASN A 32 -9.21 -16.59 -5.52
C ASN A 32 -8.89 -18.06 -5.16
N GLU A 33 -8.36 -18.31 -3.98
CA GLU A 33 -8.11 -19.69 -3.53
C GLU A 33 -9.40 -20.48 -3.42
N LEU A 34 -10.45 -19.90 -2.83
CA LEU A 34 -11.73 -20.57 -2.63
C LEU A 34 -12.53 -20.73 -3.92
N ALA A 35 -12.85 -19.61 -4.58
CA ALA A 35 -13.81 -19.61 -5.69
C ALA A 35 -13.19 -20.14 -6.98
N VAL A 36 -11.94 -19.76 -7.28
CA VAL A 36 -11.29 -20.10 -8.55
C VAL A 36 -10.60 -21.47 -8.46
N LYS A 37 -9.78 -21.71 -7.43
CA LYS A 37 -8.98 -22.94 -7.36
C LYS A 37 -9.71 -24.10 -6.71
N GLN A 38 -10.60 -23.86 -5.75
CA GLN A 38 -11.35 -24.91 -5.05
C GLN A 38 -12.83 -24.95 -5.42
N HIS A 39 -13.24 -24.24 -6.47
CA HIS A 39 -14.62 -24.23 -7.00
C HIS A 39 -15.69 -23.96 -5.94
N GLY A 40 -15.36 -23.17 -4.91
CA GLY A 40 -16.25 -22.80 -3.81
C GLY A 40 -16.26 -23.78 -2.63
N ASP A 41 -15.51 -24.88 -2.69
CA ASP A 41 -15.43 -25.85 -1.58
C ASP A 41 -14.53 -25.33 -0.45
N ALA A 42 -15.15 -24.64 0.51
CA ALA A 42 -14.45 -24.10 1.67
C ALA A 42 -13.90 -25.20 2.59
N HIS A 43 -14.60 -26.33 2.73
CA HIS A 43 -14.14 -27.43 3.54
C HIS A 43 -12.87 -28.06 2.97
N HIS A 44 -12.81 -28.21 1.66
CA HIS A 44 -11.61 -28.70 0.99
C HIS A 44 -10.45 -27.72 1.15
N LEU A 45 -10.68 -26.42 0.95
CA LEU A 45 -9.67 -25.38 1.14
C LEU A 45 -9.07 -25.42 2.55
N PHE A 46 -9.92 -25.47 3.59
CA PHE A 46 -9.45 -25.48 4.97
C PHE A 46 -8.76 -26.79 5.37
N ARG A 47 -9.11 -27.93 4.77
CA ARG A 47 -8.35 -29.18 4.95
C ARG A 47 -6.99 -29.14 4.30
N LEU A 48 -6.88 -28.48 3.12
CA LEU A 48 -5.64 -28.42 2.36
C LEU A 48 -4.64 -27.42 2.95
N MET A 49 -5.11 -26.21 3.30
CA MET A 49 -4.26 -25.10 3.72
C MET A 49 -4.30 -24.81 5.22
N GLY A 50 -5.34 -25.25 5.89
CA GLY A 50 -5.57 -24.98 7.31
C GLY A 50 -4.65 -25.77 8.21
N LYS A 51 -4.32 -25.19 9.36
CA LYS A 51 -3.59 -25.85 10.44
C LYS A 51 -4.40 -25.76 11.73
N PRO A 52 -4.47 -26.84 12.53
CA PRO A 52 -5.10 -26.79 13.84
C PRO A 52 -4.39 -25.76 14.73
N ARG A 53 -5.16 -24.89 15.37
CA ARG A 53 -4.66 -23.87 16.30
C ARG A 53 -5.54 -23.82 17.55
N GLU A 54 -4.95 -23.50 18.69
CA GLU A 54 -5.70 -23.36 19.93
C GLU A 54 -6.71 -22.21 19.86
N SER A 55 -6.35 -21.12 19.17
CA SER A 55 -7.24 -19.97 18.93
C SER A 55 -8.50 -20.32 18.12
N CYS A 56 -8.51 -21.44 17.42
CA CYS A 56 -9.63 -21.95 16.61
C CYS A 56 -10.18 -23.26 17.17
N ALA A 57 -10.21 -23.44 18.49
CA ALA A 57 -10.66 -24.66 19.14
C ALA A 57 -10.06 -25.96 18.55
N LYS A 58 -8.81 -25.90 18.10
CA LYS A 58 -8.06 -26.97 17.42
C LYS A 58 -8.63 -27.42 16.07
N HIS A 59 -9.58 -26.66 15.50
CA HIS A 59 -10.02 -26.88 14.13
C HIS A 59 -9.00 -26.29 13.13
N PRO A 60 -8.95 -26.80 11.89
CA PRO A 60 -8.14 -26.21 10.84
C PRO A 60 -8.54 -24.76 10.59
N CYS A 61 -7.61 -23.84 10.68
CA CYS A 61 -7.79 -22.43 10.32
C CYS A 61 -6.64 -21.96 9.43
N ILE A 62 -6.90 -20.98 8.59
CA ILE A 62 -5.93 -20.39 7.68
C ILE A 62 -5.45 -19.09 8.28
N ARG A 63 -4.14 -18.94 8.51
CA ARG A 63 -3.54 -17.68 8.96
C ARG A 63 -2.82 -17.05 7.80
N MET A 64 -3.18 -15.80 7.49
CA MET A 64 -2.53 -14.99 6.48
C MET A 64 -1.77 -13.83 7.13
N ALA A 65 -0.56 -13.58 6.65
CA ALA A 65 0.18 -12.37 6.91
C ALA A 65 0.27 -11.60 5.59
N SER A 66 -0.04 -10.31 5.64
CA SER A 66 0.15 -9.39 4.51
C SER A 66 1.08 -8.28 4.92
N ILE A 67 1.98 -7.91 4.01
CA ILE A 67 2.83 -6.74 4.10
C ILE A 67 2.53 -5.94 2.84
N ASP A 68 2.01 -4.75 3.02
CA ASP A 68 1.73 -3.81 1.94
C ASP A 68 2.71 -2.64 2.02
N ILE A 69 3.57 -2.52 0.99
CA ILE A 69 4.60 -1.49 0.93
C ILE A 69 4.15 -0.46 -0.11
N GLY A 70 3.56 0.62 0.37
CA GLY A 70 3.14 1.75 -0.44
C GLY A 70 4.29 2.73 -0.72
N GLY A 71 3.95 3.95 -1.18
CA GLY A 71 4.90 5.04 -1.33
C GLY A 71 5.40 5.58 0.01
N GLY A 72 4.46 5.94 0.89
CA GLY A 72 4.75 6.59 2.18
C GLY A 72 4.58 5.71 3.41
N THR A 73 3.83 4.60 3.33
CA THR A 73 3.56 3.70 4.46
C THR A 73 3.76 2.24 4.10
N THR A 74 4.10 1.47 5.10
CA THR A 74 4.12 -0.01 5.04
C THR A 74 3.14 -0.53 6.08
N ASP A 75 2.12 -1.27 5.64
CA ASP A 75 1.10 -1.85 6.48
C ASP A 75 1.33 -3.36 6.65
N LEU A 76 1.29 -3.82 7.90
CA LEU A 76 1.42 -5.22 8.26
C LEU A 76 0.13 -5.70 8.93
N SER A 77 -0.43 -6.80 8.45
CA SER A 77 -1.61 -7.41 9.05
C SER A 77 -1.48 -8.93 9.14
N ILE A 78 -1.89 -9.49 10.27
CA ILE A 78 -2.00 -10.95 10.47
C ILE A 78 -3.45 -11.26 10.84
N THR A 79 -4.11 -12.05 10.00
CA THR A 79 -5.49 -12.45 10.19
C THR A 79 -5.61 -13.97 10.16
N THR A 80 -6.32 -14.53 11.11
CA THR A 80 -6.70 -15.94 11.11
C THR A 80 -8.14 -16.07 10.63
N PHE A 81 -8.35 -16.88 9.61
CA PHE A 81 -9.65 -17.21 9.07
C PHE A 81 -10.10 -18.56 9.62
N GLU A 82 -11.29 -18.59 10.18
CA GLU A 82 -11.92 -19.78 10.74
C GLU A 82 -13.14 -20.17 9.91
N LEU A 83 -13.29 -21.47 9.65
CA LEU A 83 -14.50 -21.99 9.00
C LEU A 83 -15.55 -22.26 10.07
N ALA A 84 -16.61 -21.47 10.06
CA ALA A 84 -17.76 -21.64 10.93
C ALA A 84 -18.90 -22.36 10.19
N SER A 85 -19.65 -23.18 10.91
CA SER A 85 -20.86 -23.76 10.38
C SER A 85 -21.87 -22.67 10.05
N GLY A 86 -22.38 -22.64 8.83
CA GLY A 86 -23.46 -21.77 8.41
C GLY A 86 -24.81 -22.45 8.60
N GLU A 87 -25.90 -21.70 8.47
CA GLU A 87 -27.24 -22.29 8.35
C GLU A 87 -27.40 -22.90 6.94
N GLY A 88 -27.78 -24.15 6.88
CA GLY A 88 -27.89 -24.92 5.63
C GLY A 88 -26.53 -25.33 5.08
N ASP A 89 -26.42 -25.36 3.76
CA ASP A 89 -25.22 -25.81 3.01
C ASP A 89 -24.19 -24.68 2.77
N THR A 90 -24.36 -23.54 3.46
CA THR A 90 -23.50 -22.36 3.29
C THR A 90 -22.35 -22.36 4.30
N ALA A 91 -21.12 -22.41 3.81
CA ALA A 91 -19.92 -22.20 4.62
C ALA A 91 -19.75 -20.71 4.94
N ARG A 92 -19.47 -20.39 6.19
CA ARG A 92 -19.16 -19.04 6.62
C ARG A 92 -17.70 -18.98 7.07
N ILE A 93 -16.94 -18.04 6.52
CA ILE A 93 -15.56 -17.80 6.93
C ILE A 93 -15.53 -16.56 7.83
N LYS A 94 -14.99 -16.72 9.04
CA LYS A 94 -14.86 -15.64 10.03
C LYS A 94 -13.41 -15.18 10.11
N PRO A 95 -13.11 -13.90 9.85
CA PRO A 95 -11.78 -13.33 10.07
C PRO A 95 -11.60 -12.93 11.54
N HIS A 96 -10.44 -13.20 12.08
CA HIS A 96 -9.95 -12.71 13.37
C HIS A 96 -8.61 -12.02 13.15
N THR A 97 -8.59 -10.69 13.21
CA THR A 97 -7.34 -9.93 13.11
C THR A 97 -6.56 -10.09 14.41
N GLU A 98 -5.38 -10.69 14.33
CA GLU A 98 -4.51 -10.96 15.48
C GLU A 98 -3.47 -9.87 15.67
N PHE A 99 -3.02 -9.28 14.57
CA PHE A 99 -2.03 -8.22 14.59
C PHE A 99 -2.27 -7.26 13.44
N ARG A 100 -2.06 -5.98 13.71
CA ARG A 100 -2.07 -4.93 12.71
C ARG A 100 -1.19 -3.78 13.17
N ASP A 101 -0.30 -3.33 12.29
CA ASP A 101 0.56 -2.19 12.53
C ASP A 101 0.90 -1.51 11.21
N GLY A 102 1.28 -0.24 11.28
CA GLY A 102 1.68 0.57 10.13
C GLY A 102 2.96 1.35 10.43
N PHE A 103 3.83 1.41 9.44
CA PHE A 103 5.13 2.09 9.53
C PHE A 103 5.24 3.18 8.47
N ASN A 104 5.80 4.33 8.85
CA ASN A 104 6.10 5.43 7.91
C ASN A 104 7.46 5.24 7.20
N ILE A 105 7.80 4.02 6.85
CA ILE A 105 8.97 3.64 6.07
C ILE A 105 8.47 2.84 4.88
N ALA A 106 8.71 3.35 3.66
CA ALA A 106 8.16 2.74 2.46
C ALA A 106 8.97 3.11 1.22
N GLY A 107 8.35 2.98 0.03
CA GLY A 107 9.01 3.18 -1.25
C GLY A 107 9.70 4.53 -1.42
N ASP A 108 9.08 5.59 -0.93
CA ASP A 108 9.66 6.95 -1.02
C ASP A 108 10.97 7.09 -0.24
N GLU A 109 11.09 6.41 0.91
CA GLU A 109 12.33 6.40 1.69
C GLU A 109 13.45 5.63 0.95
N VAL A 110 13.10 4.49 0.36
CA VAL A 110 14.04 3.71 -0.46
C VAL A 110 14.49 4.53 -1.68
N LEU A 111 13.55 5.19 -2.37
CA LEU A 111 13.86 6.07 -3.49
C LEU A 111 14.78 7.21 -3.06
N ARG A 112 14.48 7.87 -1.95
CA ARG A 112 15.30 8.94 -1.38
C ARG A 112 16.73 8.46 -1.11
N GLU A 113 16.89 7.29 -0.50
CA GLU A 113 18.21 6.71 -0.20
C GLU A 113 18.99 6.36 -1.47
N VAL A 114 18.33 5.78 -2.47
CA VAL A 114 18.96 5.48 -3.77
C VAL A 114 19.42 6.76 -4.46
N VAL A 115 18.58 7.78 -4.51
CA VAL A 115 18.92 9.07 -5.13
C VAL A 115 20.08 9.72 -4.37
N ALA A 116 20.04 9.78 -3.04
CA ALA A 116 21.06 10.43 -2.24
C ALA A 116 22.42 9.72 -2.31
N ASN A 117 22.43 8.39 -2.28
CA ASN A 117 23.67 7.62 -2.14
C ASN A 117 24.27 7.15 -3.47
N HIS A 118 23.48 7.12 -4.53
CA HIS A 118 23.94 6.61 -5.84
C HIS A 118 23.81 7.64 -6.96
N VAL A 119 22.66 8.26 -7.12
CA VAL A 119 22.40 9.15 -8.26
C VAL A 119 23.14 10.48 -8.10
N ILE A 120 22.97 11.16 -6.97
CA ILE A 120 23.62 12.46 -6.72
C ILE A 120 25.15 12.37 -6.77
N PRO A 121 25.80 11.37 -6.14
CA PRO A 121 27.25 11.19 -6.25
C PRO A 121 27.72 10.90 -7.68
N ALA A 122 26.96 10.12 -8.47
CA ALA A 122 27.30 9.85 -9.87
C ALA A 122 27.25 11.11 -10.72
N ILE A 123 26.24 11.96 -10.54
CA ILE A 123 26.12 13.27 -11.19
C ILE A 123 27.32 14.16 -10.79
N GLY A 124 27.66 14.19 -9.50
CA GLY A 124 28.82 14.94 -8.99
C GLY A 124 30.14 14.53 -9.66
N GLN A 125 30.36 13.22 -9.81
CA GLN A 125 31.53 12.70 -10.52
C GLN A 125 31.55 13.11 -12.00
N ALA A 126 30.40 13.04 -12.68
CA ALA A 126 30.29 13.46 -14.08
C ALA A 126 30.59 14.96 -14.22
N LEU A 127 30.03 15.81 -13.38
CA LEU A 127 30.30 17.25 -13.39
C LEU A 127 31.77 17.58 -13.14
N THR A 128 32.44 16.83 -12.24
CA THR A 128 33.89 16.97 -12.01
C THR A 128 34.69 16.62 -13.26
N ARG A 129 34.33 15.57 -13.99
CA ARG A 129 34.98 15.16 -15.24
C ARG A 129 34.85 16.22 -16.33
N GLU A 130 33.70 16.91 -16.36
CA GLU A 130 33.43 18.04 -17.28
C GLU A 130 34.08 19.36 -16.84
N GLY A 131 34.89 19.34 -15.77
CA GLY A 131 35.69 20.50 -15.32
C GLY A 131 35.01 21.43 -14.34
N LEU A 132 33.86 21.06 -13.76
CA LEU A 132 33.23 21.87 -12.72
C LEU A 132 34.04 21.77 -11.42
N ALA A 133 34.56 22.91 -10.93
CA ALA A 133 35.44 22.93 -9.76
C ALA A 133 34.73 22.54 -8.44
N GLU A 134 33.46 22.96 -8.29
CA GLU A 134 32.66 22.73 -7.06
C GLU A 134 31.29 22.08 -7.34
N PRO A 135 31.24 20.82 -7.76
CA PRO A 135 29.98 20.13 -8.05
C PRO A 135 29.04 20.05 -6.84
N ARG A 136 29.60 19.97 -5.63
CA ARG A 136 28.82 19.86 -4.39
C ARG A 136 27.96 21.09 -4.11
N SER A 137 28.45 22.29 -4.42
CA SER A 137 27.69 23.53 -4.25
C SER A 137 26.48 23.55 -5.18
N LEU A 138 26.67 23.21 -6.47
CA LEU A 138 25.60 23.14 -7.44
C LEU A 138 24.57 22.04 -7.08
N LEU A 139 25.05 20.88 -6.68
CA LEU A 139 24.16 19.77 -6.26
C LEU A 139 23.36 20.12 -5.00
N GLY A 140 23.98 20.84 -4.05
CA GLY A 140 23.29 21.36 -2.87
C GLY A 140 22.17 22.36 -3.23
N GLN A 141 22.40 23.21 -4.20
CA GLN A 141 21.38 24.15 -4.72
C GLN A 141 20.26 23.40 -5.44
N LEU A 142 20.58 22.45 -6.29
CA LEU A 142 19.59 21.70 -7.10
C LEU A 142 18.77 20.68 -6.29
N PHE A 143 19.41 19.96 -5.37
CA PHE A 143 18.80 18.83 -4.65
C PHE A 143 18.71 19.02 -3.13
N GLY A 144 19.34 20.07 -2.57
CA GLY A 144 19.28 20.41 -1.16
C GLY A 144 17.89 20.87 -0.70
N ARG A 145 17.68 20.88 0.62
CA ARG A 145 16.43 21.35 1.22
C ARG A 145 16.24 22.85 1.16
N ASP A 146 17.34 23.60 1.13
CA ASP A 146 17.30 25.07 1.19
C ASP A 146 17.01 25.67 -0.20
N SER A 147 15.89 26.35 -0.28
CA SER A 147 15.51 27.15 -1.46
C SER A 147 15.68 28.65 -1.24
N ILE A 148 16.41 29.04 -0.18
CA ILE A 148 16.64 30.43 0.18
C ILE A 148 17.58 31.05 -0.86
N GLY A 149 17.13 32.13 -1.53
CA GLY A 149 17.91 32.84 -2.57
C GLY A 149 17.81 32.29 -3.99
N MET A 150 17.06 31.22 -4.23
CA MET A 150 16.81 30.71 -5.60
C MET A 150 15.87 31.61 -6.38
N SER A 151 16.21 31.91 -7.62
CA SER A 151 15.31 32.58 -8.57
C SER A 151 14.10 31.67 -8.90
N GLN A 152 13.04 32.24 -9.48
CA GLN A 152 11.89 31.45 -9.94
C GLN A 152 12.28 30.47 -11.07
N GLU A 153 13.23 30.87 -11.91
CA GLU A 153 13.75 30.03 -13.00
C GLU A 153 14.53 28.82 -12.46
N ASP A 154 15.36 29.02 -11.44
CA ASP A 154 16.08 27.94 -10.76
C ASP A 154 15.13 26.95 -10.10
N ARG A 155 14.08 27.44 -9.45
CA ARG A 155 13.03 26.59 -8.87
C ARG A 155 12.32 25.74 -9.93
N ASN A 156 11.98 26.34 -11.08
CA ASN A 156 11.35 25.64 -12.18
C ASN A 156 12.30 24.57 -12.77
N THR A 157 13.58 24.90 -12.92
CA THR A 157 14.60 23.98 -13.39
C THR A 157 14.77 22.81 -12.42
N ARG A 158 14.84 23.09 -11.10
CA ARG A 158 14.87 22.08 -10.06
C ARG A 158 13.68 21.11 -10.13
N VAL A 159 12.46 21.61 -10.26
CA VAL A 159 11.25 20.79 -10.38
C VAL A 159 11.30 19.88 -11.61
N ARG A 160 11.80 20.40 -12.75
CA ARG A 160 11.95 19.61 -13.97
C ARG A 160 12.96 18.47 -13.79
N LEU A 161 14.13 18.77 -13.22
CA LEU A 161 15.18 17.77 -12.97
C LEU A 161 14.72 16.67 -12.00
N VAL A 162 14.11 17.06 -10.89
CA VAL A 162 13.61 16.09 -9.89
C VAL A 162 12.56 15.16 -10.51
N ARG A 163 11.64 15.69 -11.34
CA ARG A 163 10.64 14.86 -12.03
C ARG A 163 11.20 13.90 -13.06
N GLN A 164 12.40 14.15 -13.59
CA GLN A 164 13.05 13.24 -14.53
C GLN A 164 13.84 12.12 -13.84
N ILE A 165 14.15 12.29 -12.57
CA ILE A 165 14.94 11.35 -11.78
C ILE A 165 14.03 10.43 -10.92
N ALA A 166 12.86 10.91 -10.54
CA ALA A 166 11.84 10.17 -9.80
C ALA A 166 10.85 9.45 -10.73
#